data_5b1dc8afc9e867d79b71d83c63848347
#
_entry.id   5b1dc8afc9e867d79b71d83c63848347
#
_cell.length_a   1.000
_cell.length_b   1.000
_cell.length_c   1.000
_cell.angle_alpha   90.00
_cell.angle_beta   90.00
_cell.angle_gamma   90.00
#
_symmetry.space_group_name_H-M   'P 1'
#
loop_
_entity.id
_entity.type
_entity.pdbx_description
1 polymer ?
#
loop_
_entity_poly.entity_id
_entity_poly.type
_entity_poly.pdbx_seq_one_letter_code
_entity_poly.pdbx_strand_id
1 'polypeptide(L)'
;FQDFPTINYTPCDIENVIIDTNFITDFECQANFILDNIETVRNPSETPLNNSNFVGLYTDTQEPTDFIEIDYESPIDLSNNTVFKIKVKTEISGELRVMLDGGSSESVIQSQNVNGDNGWGIYIFDFSWRQNENHTKLKVFFNYGVEVIGSTPNLYYIDDLFFDTFVDPCENFTENNNILSDFECQQNYELLTNDNEIQILNNPYPNEINNSIFVGQYMDDGSDGSDELTINFNGPINLTENPQLHIKIHSSISSPLLARLEGGESPIEISNNITLTNEWVNYVFDFSLSANDQTQLKIFFNYNVTNGTQNDIYYIDDLVFMPAPCDEPIIENCS
;
A
#
# COMPACT_ATOMS: atom_id res chain seq x y z
N PHE A 1 21.75 -10.17 38.23
CA PHE A 1 21.77 -8.96 37.39
C PHE A 1 23.07 -9.02 36.62
N GLN A 2 23.01 -9.30 35.30
CA GLN A 2 24.11 -9.08 34.36
C GLN A 2 24.02 -7.64 33.91
N ASP A 3 25.05 -6.84 34.26
CA ASP A 3 25.22 -5.52 33.64
C ASP A 3 25.49 -5.72 32.13
N PHE A 4 24.51 -5.42 31.32
CA PHE A 4 24.72 -5.24 29.89
C PHE A 4 25.53 -3.94 29.73
N PRO A 5 26.62 -3.95 28.94
CA PRO A 5 27.34 -2.73 28.65
C PRO A 5 26.40 -1.75 27.98
N THR A 6 26.23 -0.58 28.57
CA THR A 6 25.63 0.58 27.87
C THR A 6 26.53 0.90 26.70
N ILE A 7 26.20 0.40 25.53
CA ILE A 7 26.85 0.83 24.29
C ILE A 7 26.29 2.24 24.04
N ASN A 8 27.11 3.26 24.30
CA ASN A 8 26.84 4.60 23.79
C ASN A 8 26.98 4.54 22.27
N TYR A 9 25.90 4.17 21.60
CA TYR A 9 25.80 4.23 20.15
C TYR A 9 25.38 5.66 19.82
N THR A 10 26.24 6.40 19.14
CA THR A 10 25.81 7.62 18.45
C THR A 10 25.15 7.16 17.15
N PRO A 11 23.87 7.46 16.93
CA PRO A 11 23.13 6.98 15.76
C PRO A 11 23.78 7.35 14.42
N CYS A 12 24.65 8.34 14.43
CA CYS A 12 25.30 8.85 13.22
C CYS A 12 26.82 8.96 13.42
N ASP A 13 27.56 7.95 13.01
CA ASP A 13 29.04 7.92 13.06
C ASP A 13 29.67 8.27 11.70
N ILE A 14 28.90 8.94 10.83
CA ILE A 14 29.31 9.25 9.45
C ILE A 14 29.96 10.64 9.42
N GLU A 15 31.28 10.69 9.21
CA GLU A 15 31.96 11.92 8.79
C GLU A 15 31.40 12.35 7.44
N ASN A 16 30.69 13.49 7.38
CA ASN A 16 30.07 14.14 6.20
C ASN A 16 28.62 13.75 5.90
N VAL A 17 27.76 13.70 6.90
CA VAL A 17 26.31 13.67 6.64
C VAL A 17 25.89 14.97 5.96
N ILE A 18 25.30 14.86 4.79
CA ILE A 18 24.60 15.99 4.16
C ILE A 18 23.24 16.10 4.83
N ILE A 19 23.00 17.21 5.53
CA ILE A 19 21.70 17.47 6.12
C ILE A 19 20.71 17.81 5.01
N ASP A 20 19.67 17.01 4.89
CA ASP A 20 18.53 17.30 4.04
C ASP A 20 17.46 18.03 4.87
N THR A 21 17.17 19.28 4.50
CA THR A 21 16.21 20.13 5.20
C THR A 21 14.75 19.67 5.03
N ASN A 22 14.47 18.75 4.12
CA ASN A 22 13.15 18.17 3.93
C ASN A 22 12.84 17.10 4.97
N PHE A 23 13.88 16.50 5.57
CA PHE A 23 13.70 15.57 6.69
C PHE A 23 13.28 16.31 7.95
N ILE A 24 12.29 15.76 8.63
CA ILE A 24 11.98 16.08 10.01
C ILE A 24 12.93 15.27 10.89
N THR A 25 12.92 13.95 10.72
CA THR A 25 13.85 13.02 11.35
C THR A 25 13.83 11.65 10.67
N ASP A 26 15.01 10.97 10.66
CA ASP A 26 15.17 9.55 10.38
C ASP A 26 15.59 8.78 11.64
N PHE A 27 15.58 9.43 12.81
CA PHE A 27 16.04 8.91 14.09
C PHE A 27 17.50 8.40 14.11
N GLU A 28 18.25 8.62 13.05
CA GLU A 28 19.66 8.25 12.90
C GLU A 28 20.54 9.47 12.65
N CYS A 29 20.57 9.95 11.41
CA CYS A 29 21.48 11.00 10.97
C CYS A 29 20.79 12.33 10.60
N GLN A 30 19.52 12.30 10.28
CA GLN A 30 18.70 13.46 10.01
C GLN A 30 17.79 13.72 11.21
N ALA A 31 18.03 14.80 11.94
CA ALA A 31 17.23 15.18 13.10
C ALA A 31 17.10 16.72 13.12
N ASN A 32 16.29 17.24 12.18
CA ASN A 32 16.10 18.68 12.08
C ASN A 32 15.12 19.23 13.10
N PHE A 33 14.28 18.34 13.68
CA PHE A 33 13.33 18.67 14.73
C PHE A 33 13.47 17.70 15.90
N ILE A 34 13.27 18.22 17.11
CA ILE A 34 13.13 17.42 18.31
C ILE A 34 11.64 17.13 18.46
N LEU A 35 11.30 15.84 18.50
CA LEU A 35 9.93 15.40 18.69
C LEU A 35 9.69 15.11 20.17
N ASP A 36 8.80 15.87 20.79
CA ASP A 36 8.42 15.64 22.16
C ASP A 36 7.65 14.31 22.27
N ASN A 37 7.88 13.57 23.36
CA ASN A 37 7.25 12.27 23.66
C ASN A 37 7.59 11.13 22.70
N ILE A 38 8.67 11.25 21.92
CA ILE A 38 9.19 10.17 21.09
C ILE A 38 10.53 9.70 21.66
N GLU A 39 10.62 8.41 21.95
CA GLU A 39 11.86 7.77 22.37
C GLU A 39 12.56 7.16 21.15
N THR A 40 13.84 7.46 20.94
CA THR A 40 14.63 6.76 19.93
C THR A 40 15.02 5.39 20.45
N VAL A 41 14.57 4.34 19.78
CA VAL A 41 14.80 2.94 20.15
C VAL A 41 15.42 2.16 19.01
N ARG A 42 15.94 0.97 19.28
CA ARG A 42 16.35 0.06 18.21
C ARG A 42 15.14 -0.36 17.39
N ASN A 43 15.33 -0.46 16.05
CA ASN A 43 14.33 -1.00 15.16
C ASN A 43 13.96 -2.43 15.61
N PRO A 44 12.69 -2.68 15.97
CA PRO A 44 12.27 -3.99 16.45
C PRO A 44 12.19 -5.05 15.33
N SER A 45 12.21 -4.62 14.05
CA SER A 45 12.07 -5.50 12.91
C SER A 45 12.65 -4.84 11.66
N GLU A 46 13.92 -5.07 11.39
CA GLU A 46 14.54 -4.64 10.14
C GLU A 46 13.95 -5.45 8.96
N THR A 47 13.53 -4.73 7.93
CA THR A 47 12.96 -5.29 6.69
C THR A 47 13.51 -4.52 5.48
N PRO A 48 13.33 -5.00 4.23
CA PRO A 48 13.68 -4.20 3.06
C PRO A 48 12.97 -2.84 3.00
N LEU A 49 11.79 -2.73 3.59
CA LEU A 49 11.02 -1.48 3.65
C LEU A 49 11.56 -0.50 4.69
N ASN A 50 12.12 -1.03 5.77
CA ASN A 50 12.79 -0.24 6.81
C ASN A 50 13.99 -1.01 7.38
N ASN A 51 15.19 -0.66 6.90
CA ASN A 51 16.46 -1.24 7.32
C ASN A 51 17.25 -0.34 8.27
N SER A 52 16.64 0.71 8.81
CA SER A 52 17.22 1.59 9.82
C SER A 52 17.57 0.79 11.09
N ASN A 53 18.65 1.16 11.75
CA ASN A 53 19.02 0.55 13.03
C ASN A 53 18.19 1.11 14.20
N PHE A 54 17.78 2.38 14.08
CA PHE A 54 17.02 3.11 15.09
C PHE A 54 15.76 3.71 14.47
N VAL A 55 14.74 3.85 15.32
CA VAL A 55 13.41 4.37 14.95
C VAL A 55 12.84 5.12 16.15
N GLY A 56 11.83 5.93 15.94
CA GLY A 56 11.06 6.57 16.99
C GLY A 56 10.01 5.61 17.57
N LEU A 57 9.84 5.61 18.88
CA LEU A 57 8.74 4.95 19.57
C LEU A 57 7.79 6.00 20.11
N TYR A 58 6.59 6.05 19.56
CA TYR A 58 5.47 6.81 20.10
C TYR A 58 4.58 5.91 20.94
N THR A 59 4.28 6.38 22.16
CA THR A 59 3.35 5.71 23.08
C THR A 59 2.07 6.54 23.16
N ASP A 60 0.98 6.02 22.64
CA ASP A 60 -0.34 6.63 22.69
C ASP A 60 -0.82 6.71 24.15
N THR A 61 -1.18 7.92 24.62
CA THR A 61 -1.54 8.19 26.02
C THR A 61 -3.00 7.91 26.34
N GLN A 62 -3.76 7.33 25.42
CA GLN A 62 -5.18 6.98 25.55
C GLN A 62 -6.16 8.12 25.30
N GLU A 63 -5.69 9.32 25.03
CA GLU A 63 -6.58 10.42 24.66
C GLU A 63 -6.91 10.32 23.16
N PRO A 64 -8.18 10.41 22.76
CA PRO A 64 -8.59 10.18 21.37
C PRO A 64 -8.05 11.21 20.36
N THR A 65 -7.34 12.22 20.83
CA THR A 65 -6.81 13.30 20.01
C THR A 65 -5.34 13.59 20.26
N ASP A 66 -4.60 12.63 20.78
CA ASP A 66 -3.15 12.74 20.95
C ASP A 66 -2.43 12.85 19.62
N PHE A 67 -1.38 13.64 19.57
CA PHE A 67 -0.61 13.86 18.36
C PHE A 67 0.86 14.17 18.62
N ILE A 68 1.68 13.93 17.62
CA ILE A 68 3.02 14.50 17.51
C ILE A 68 2.89 15.85 16.81
N GLU A 69 3.41 16.93 17.44
CA GLU A 69 3.46 18.25 16.81
C GLU A 69 4.89 18.60 16.40
N ILE A 70 5.04 19.05 15.17
CA ILE A 70 6.25 19.66 14.63
C ILE A 70 5.94 21.13 14.38
N ASP A 71 6.60 22.02 15.13
CA ASP A 71 6.43 23.47 15.05
C ASP A 71 7.58 24.08 14.27
N TYR A 72 7.24 24.70 13.11
CA TYR A 72 8.20 25.34 12.22
C TYR A 72 8.30 26.83 12.56
N GLU A 73 9.52 27.33 12.66
CA GLU A 73 9.78 28.77 12.89
C GLU A 73 9.32 29.66 11.74
N SER A 74 9.14 29.09 10.56
CA SER A 74 8.66 29.74 9.33
C SER A 74 7.63 28.84 8.66
N PRO A 75 6.85 29.35 7.69
CA PRO A 75 5.93 28.51 6.94
C PRO A 75 6.62 27.28 6.31
N ILE A 76 5.93 26.14 6.38
CA ILE A 76 6.35 24.93 5.69
C ILE A 76 6.42 25.22 4.19
N ASP A 77 7.59 24.94 3.57
CA ASP A 77 7.78 25.18 2.13
C ASP A 77 7.14 24.05 1.31
N LEU A 78 5.90 24.27 0.90
CA LEU A 78 5.15 23.37 0.02
C LEU A 78 5.31 23.71 -1.47
N SER A 79 6.28 24.58 -1.86
CA SER A 79 6.42 24.97 -3.26
C SER A 79 6.89 23.84 -4.19
N ASN A 80 7.71 22.94 -3.66
CA ASN A 80 8.24 21.77 -4.36
C ASN A 80 8.01 20.47 -3.61
N ASN A 81 8.14 20.49 -2.29
CA ASN A 81 8.03 19.30 -1.44
C ASN A 81 6.64 19.26 -0.81
N THR A 82 5.68 18.74 -1.55
CA THR A 82 4.26 18.79 -1.18
C THR A 82 3.74 17.51 -0.56
N VAL A 83 4.57 16.45 -0.55
CA VAL A 83 4.16 15.13 -0.09
C VAL A 83 4.84 14.82 1.24
N PHE A 84 4.06 14.70 2.31
CA PHE A 84 4.58 14.21 3.59
C PHE A 84 4.59 12.69 3.58
N LYS A 85 5.71 12.10 3.97
CA LYS A 85 5.91 10.65 4.08
C LYS A 85 6.30 10.28 5.50
N ILE A 86 5.83 9.13 5.95
CA ILE A 86 6.17 8.54 7.25
C ILE A 86 6.10 7.02 7.14
N LYS A 87 7.07 6.32 7.72
CA LYS A 87 6.98 4.88 7.96
C LYS A 87 6.37 4.62 9.32
N VAL A 88 5.44 3.68 9.38
CA VAL A 88 4.79 3.28 10.65
C VAL A 88 4.75 1.76 10.76
N LYS A 89 5.03 1.26 11.97
CA LYS A 89 4.86 -0.14 12.34
C LYS A 89 4.09 -0.21 13.66
N THR A 90 3.01 -0.98 13.68
CA THR A 90 2.16 -1.15 14.88
C THR A 90 1.37 -2.45 14.81
N GLU A 91 0.86 -2.91 15.95
CA GLU A 91 -0.13 -4.00 16.06
C GLU A 91 -1.58 -3.48 16.13
N ILE A 92 -1.76 -2.17 15.99
CA ILE A 92 -3.06 -1.51 16.13
C ILE A 92 -3.56 -1.03 14.78
N SER A 93 -4.68 -1.57 14.34
CA SER A 93 -5.39 -1.04 13.16
C SER A 93 -6.13 0.24 13.55
N GLY A 94 -6.05 1.26 12.72
CA GLY A 94 -6.71 2.53 13.00
C GLY A 94 -6.42 3.59 11.94
N GLU A 95 -6.84 4.81 12.20
CA GLU A 95 -6.64 5.94 11.31
C GLU A 95 -5.34 6.69 11.67
N LEU A 96 -4.44 6.80 10.72
CA LEU A 96 -3.30 7.74 10.74
C LEU A 96 -3.75 9.04 10.08
N ARG A 97 -3.73 10.12 10.83
CA ARG A 97 -4.18 11.42 10.33
C ARG A 97 -3.03 12.42 10.39
N VAL A 98 -2.88 13.18 9.32
CA VAL A 98 -1.90 14.27 9.22
C VAL A 98 -2.62 15.58 8.99
N MET A 99 -2.24 16.60 9.78
CA MET A 99 -2.82 17.93 9.70
C MET A 99 -1.73 18.97 9.48
N LEU A 100 -1.90 19.79 8.45
CA LEU A 100 -1.21 21.07 8.34
C LEU A 100 -2.02 22.14 9.09
N ASP A 101 -1.38 22.88 9.99
CA ASP A 101 -2.02 23.83 10.89
C ASP A 101 -1.14 25.05 11.11
N GLY A 102 -1.65 26.01 11.87
CA GLY A 102 -0.94 27.27 12.17
C GLY A 102 -0.80 28.20 10.97
N GLY A 103 -0.09 29.29 11.17
CA GLY A 103 0.06 30.34 10.14
C GLY A 103 -1.26 31.09 9.88
N SER A 104 -1.50 31.46 8.62
CA SER A 104 -2.67 32.26 8.22
C SER A 104 -3.70 31.49 7.38
N SER A 105 -3.38 30.27 6.95
CA SER A 105 -4.27 29.42 6.18
C SER A 105 -5.15 28.56 7.10
N GLU A 106 -6.28 28.10 6.59
CA GLU A 106 -7.14 27.16 7.30
C GLU A 106 -6.46 25.80 7.42
N SER A 107 -6.66 25.13 8.55
CA SER A 107 -6.08 23.80 8.77
C SER A 107 -6.55 22.78 7.74
N VAL A 108 -5.65 21.93 7.30
CA VAL A 108 -5.89 20.90 6.28
C VAL A 108 -5.56 19.53 6.85
N ILE A 109 -6.47 18.59 6.64
CA ILE A 109 -6.35 17.22 7.16
C ILE A 109 -6.37 16.22 6.02
N GLN A 110 -5.49 15.24 6.11
CA GLN A 110 -5.52 14.00 5.34
C GLN A 110 -5.45 12.79 6.25
N SER A 111 -6.06 11.68 5.85
CA SER A 111 -6.14 10.46 6.65
C SER A 111 -5.91 9.23 5.80
N GLN A 112 -5.28 8.22 6.41
CA GLN A 112 -5.11 6.88 5.85
C GLN A 112 -5.31 5.82 6.93
N ASN A 113 -5.73 4.62 6.54
CA ASN A 113 -5.86 3.50 7.47
C ASN A 113 -4.51 2.82 7.67
N VAL A 114 -4.17 2.56 8.91
CA VAL A 114 -3.00 1.74 9.29
C VAL A 114 -3.49 0.32 9.58
N ASN A 115 -2.82 -0.66 9.01
CA ASN A 115 -3.04 -2.06 9.33
C ASN A 115 -2.24 -2.46 10.57
N GLY A 116 -2.91 -3.07 11.54
CA GLY A 116 -2.29 -3.56 12.77
C GLY A 116 -1.67 -4.95 12.62
N ASP A 117 -0.92 -5.19 11.55
CA ASP A 117 -0.31 -6.49 11.24
C ASP A 117 1.13 -6.63 11.78
N ASN A 118 1.61 -5.61 12.51
CA ASN A 118 2.96 -5.51 13.04
C ASN A 118 4.07 -5.47 11.96
N GLY A 119 3.72 -5.18 10.72
CA GLY A 119 4.64 -4.88 9.62
C GLY A 119 4.99 -3.39 9.53
N TRP A 120 6.04 -3.04 8.78
CA TRP A 120 6.30 -1.66 8.37
C TRP A 120 5.42 -1.29 7.18
N GLY A 121 4.78 -0.13 7.24
CA GLY A 121 4.07 0.50 6.13
C GLY A 121 4.63 1.89 5.84
N ILE A 122 4.59 2.32 4.57
CA ILE A 122 4.85 3.72 4.18
C ILE A 122 3.51 4.40 3.97
N TYR A 123 3.33 5.56 4.59
CA TYR A 123 2.13 6.37 4.49
C TYR A 123 2.48 7.70 3.82
N ILE A 124 1.72 8.06 2.79
CA ILE A 124 2.01 9.16 1.88
C ILE A 124 0.82 10.13 1.88
N PHE A 125 1.05 11.37 2.26
CA PHE A 125 0.01 12.41 2.35
C PHE A 125 0.34 13.52 1.37
N ASP A 126 -0.44 13.63 0.29
CA ASP A 126 -0.23 14.62 -0.76
C ASP A 126 -0.94 15.93 -0.42
N PHE A 127 -0.19 17.01 -0.33
CA PHE A 127 -0.66 18.37 -0.14
C PHE A 127 -0.38 19.26 -1.37
N SER A 128 -0.16 18.68 -2.56
CA SER A 128 0.19 19.41 -3.79
C SER A 128 -0.82 20.50 -4.17
N TRP A 129 -2.08 20.32 -3.79
CA TRP A 129 -3.15 21.30 -3.99
C TRP A 129 -3.14 22.47 -2.97
N ARG A 130 -2.16 22.50 -2.05
CA ARG A 130 -1.96 23.50 -1.00
C ARG A 130 -0.64 24.27 -1.10
N GLN A 131 0.01 24.25 -2.25
CA GLN A 131 1.35 24.81 -2.47
C GLN A 131 1.53 26.28 -2.09
N ASN A 132 0.46 27.07 -2.10
CA ASN A 132 0.48 28.49 -1.81
C ASN A 132 -0.04 28.84 -0.40
N GLU A 133 -0.26 27.83 0.43
CA GLU A 133 -0.78 28.04 1.77
C GLU A 133 0.34 28.26 2.80
N ASN A 134 -0.04 28.93 3.88
CA ASN A 134 0.89 29.32 4.93
C ASN A 134 0.55 28.55 6.21
N HIS A 135 1.20 27.41 6.39
CA HIS A 135 1.10 26.57 7.58
C HIS A 135 2.43 26.54 8.31
N THR A 136 2.42 26.57 9.62
CA THR A 136 3.63 26.54 10.45
C THR A 136 3.70 25.33 11.37
N LYS A 137 2.71 24.45 11.31
CA LYS A 137 2.63 23.25 12.15
C LYS A 137 2.25 22.04 11.32
N LEU A 138 2.91 20.93 11.62
CA LEU A 138 2.52 19.60 11.17
C LEU A 138 2.14 18.78 12.39
N LYS A 139 0.95 18.17 12.37
CA LYS A 139 0.47 17.28 13.43
C LYS A 139 0.20 15.90 12.86
N VAL A 140 0.64 14.88 13.59
CA VAL A 140 0.43 13.47 13.23
C VAL A 140 -0.33 12.80 14.36
N PHE A 141 -1.53 12.31 14.04
CA PHE A 141 -2.43 11.63 14.99
C PHE A 141 -2.44 10.14 14.69
N PHE A 142 -2.29 9.33 15.71
CA PHE A 142 -2.40 7.88 15.61
C PHE A 142 -3.73 7.44 16.23
N ASN A 143 -4.45 6.54 15.54
CA ASN A 143 -5.74 6.03 16.00
C ASN A 143 -6.76 7.12 16.37
N TYR A 144 -6.84 8.18 15.54
CA TYR A 144 -7.65 9.36 15.82
C TYR A 144 -9.12 9.02 16.13
N GLY A 145 -9.63 9.62 17.19
CA GLY A 145 -11.03 9.49 17.60
C GLY A 145 -11.36 8.20 18.35
N VAL A 146 -10.37 7.33 18.60
CA VAL A 146 -10.56 6.10 19.36
C VAL A 146 -9.96 6.26 20.75
N GLU A 147 -10.80 6.12 21.77
CA GLU A 147 -10.34 6.06 23.16
C GLU A 147 -9.73 4.68 23.44
N VAL A 148 -8.49 4.64 23.89
CA VAL A 148 -7.82 3.39 24.26
C VAL A 148 -8.36 2.93 25.61
N ILE A 149 -9.17 1.87 25.60
CA ILE A 149 -9.72 1.30 26.83
C ILE A 149 -8.79 0.20 27.34
N GLY A 150 -8.07 0.46 28.40
CA GLY A 150 -7.22 -0.56 29.04
C GLY A 150 -5.99 0.01 29.71
N SER A 151 -5.15 -0.88 30.28
CA SER A 151 -3.90 -0.52 30.96
C SER A 151 -2.66 -0.64 30.08
N THR A 152 -2.82 -1.15 28.84
CA THR A 152 -1.70 -1.34 27.92
C THR A 152 -1.75 -0.24 26.87
N PRO A 153 -0.75 0.63 26.78
CA PRO A 153 -0.72 1.68 25.79
C PRO A 153 -0.54 1.07 24.37
N ASN A 154 -1.05 1.76 23.37
CA ASN A 154 -0.76 1.47 21.99
C ASN A 154 0.64 1.96 21.65
N LEU A 155 1.41 1.15 20.94
CA LEU A 155 2.78 1.46 20.55
C LEU A 155 2.84 1.62 19.02
N TYR A 156 3.46 2.71 18.59
CA TYR A 156 3.74 2.99 17.19
C TYR A 156 5.22 3.22 17.01
N TYR A 157 5.87 2.37 16.22
CA TYR A 157 7.22 2.65 15.76
C TYR A 157 7.12 3.48 14.50
N ILE A 158 7.86 4.57 14.44
CA ILE A 158 7.84 5.52 13.33
C ILE A 158 9.26 5.77 12.82
N ASP A 159 9.37 6.07 11.52
CA ASP A 159 10.64 6.36 10.89
C ASP A 159 10.48 7.20 9.63
N ASP A 160 11.57 7.80 9.16
CA ASP A 160 11.66 8.54 7.92
C ASP A 160 10.49 9.55 7.75
N LEU A 161 10.41 10.52 8.67
CA LEU A 161 9.46 11.62 8.58
C LEU A 161 10.08 12.73 7.71
N PHE A 162 9.53 12.96 6.53
CA PHE A 162 10.05 13.99 5.62
C PHE A 162 9.01 14.49 4.62
N PHE A 163 9.27 15.65 4.05
CA PHE A 163 8.54 16.14 2.89
C PHE A 163 9.32 15.83 1.61
N ASP A 164 8.61 15.41 0.57
CA ASP A 164 9.15 15.05 -0.73
C ASP A 164 8.40 15.76 -1.86
N THR A 165 9.01 15.77 -3.03
CA THR A 165 8.35 16.26 -4.24
C THR A 165 7.23 15.29 -4.64
N PHE A 166 6.08 15.83 -5.00
CA PHE A 166 5.06 15.02 -5.65
C PHE A 166 5.58 14.56 -7.02
N VAL A 167 5.64 13.26 -7.18
CA VAL A 167 5.90 12.64 -8.49
C VAL A 167 4.60 11.98 -8.90
N ASP A 168 3.96 12.53 -9.93
CA ASP A 168 2.79 11.90 -10.52
C ASP A 168 3.23 10.57 -11.18
N PRO A 169 2.82 9.42 -10.65
CA PRO A 169 3.20 8.13 -11.21
C PRO A 169 2.72 7.99 -12.66
N CYS A 170 1.73 8.80 -13.04
CA CYS A 170 1.09 8.75 -14.34
C CYS A 170 1.59 9.81 -15.34
N GLU A 171 2.51 10.70 -14.97
CA GLU A 171 2.98 11.80 -15.83
C GLU A 171 3.51 11.33 -17.20
N ASN A 172 4.15 10.16 -17.23
CA ASN A 172 4.78 9.60 -18.44
C ASN A 172 4.24 8.20 -18.79
N PHE A 173 3.06 7.82 -18.29
CA PHE A 173 2.53 6.51 -18.62
C PHE A 173 2.11 6.42 -20.10
N THR A 174 2.22 5.23 -20.66
CA THR A 174 1.74 4.93 -22.02
C THR A 174 0.48 4.10 -21.92
N GLU A 175 -0.60 4.60 -22.51
CA GLU A 175 -1.87 3.87 -22.54
C GLU A 175 -1.70 2.46 -23.14
N ASN A 176 -2.17 1.47 -22.39
CA ASN A 176 -2.13 0.07 -22.76
C ASN A 176 -3.53 -0.57 -22.60
N ASN A 177 -4.16 -0.88 -23.73
CA ASN A 177 -5.51 -1.45 -23.74
C ASN A 177 -5.60 -2.87 -23.14
N ASN A 178 -4.47 -3.53 -22.91
CA ASN A 178 -4.43 -4.85 -22.26
C ASN A 178 -4.49 -4.75 -20.75
N ILE A 179 -4.22 -3.59 -20.16
CA ILE A 179 -4.39 -3.34 -18.71
C ILE A 179 -5.89 -3.23 -18.43
N LEU A 180 -6.38 -4.04 -17.50
CA LEU A 180 -7.74 -3.95 -16.99
C LEU A 180 -7.82 -2.91 -15.88
N SER A 181 -6.91 -2.98 -14.93
CA SER A 181 -6.65 -2.00 -13.89
C SER A 181 -5.24 -2.17 -13.33
N ASP A 182 -4.51 -1.07 -13.12
CA ASP A 182 -3.26 -1.01 -12.36
C ASP A 182 -3.44 -0.23 -11.04
N PHE A 183 -4.67 0.20 -10.73
CA PHE A 183 -5.04 1.00 -9.55
C PHE A 183 -4.30 2.33 -9.39
N GLU A 184 -3.44 2.69 -10.33
CA GLU A 184 -2.68 3.94 -10.34
C GLU A 184 -3.08 4.84 -11.51
N CYS A 185 -2.70 4.43 -12.73
CA CYS A 185 -2.79 5.27 -13.93
C CYS A 185 -3.83 4.80 -14.92
N GLN A 186 -4.14 3.52 -14.93
CA GLN A 186 -5.09 2.95 -15.87
C GLN A 186 -6.14 2.09 -15.19
N GLN A 187 -7.39 2.44 -15.44
CA GLN A 187 -8.54 1.61 -15.15
C GLN A 187 -9.44 1.60 -16.37
N ASN A 188 -9.18 0.67 -17.29
CA ASN A 188 -9.90 0.60 -18.55
C ASN A 188 -11.28 -0.02 -18.40
N TYR A 189 -11.55 -0.71 -17.29
CA TYR A 189 -12.81 -1.35 -16.99
C TYR A 189 -13.26 -1.11 -15.55
N GLU A 190 -14.56 -1.10 -15.35
CA GLU A 190 -15.17 -1.09 -14.02
C GLU A 190 -14.97 -2.46 -13.36
N LEU A 191 -14.53 -2.45 -12.10
CA LEU A 191 -14.36 -3.63 -11.28
C LEU A 191 -15.59 -3.78 -10.38
N LEU A 192 -16.42 -4.78 -10.65
CA LEU A 192 -17.66 -5.05 -9.95
C LEU A 192 -17.46 -6.19 -8.95
N THR A 193 -18.06 -6.09 -7.78
CA THR A 193 -18.08 -7.14 -6.77
C THR A 193 -19.52 -7.39 -6.30
N ASN A 194 -19.77 -8.56 -5.72
CA ASN A 194 -21.11 -8.88 -5.25
C ASN A 194 -21.50 -8.12 -3.98
N ASP A 195 -20.57 -7.92 -3.05
CA ASP A 195 -20.87 -7.45 -1.71
C ASP A 195 -20.18 -6.14 -1.33
N ASN A 196 -18.88 -6.03 -1.53
CA ASN A 196 -18.10 -4.88 -1.11
C ASN A 196 -17.38 -4.24 -2.31
N GLU A 197 -17.42 -2.93 -2.42
CA GLU A 197 -16.63 -2.22 -3.42
C GLU A 197 -15.14 -2.42 -3.18
N ILE A 198 -14.36 -2.53 -4.26
CA ILE A 198 -12.90 -2.53 -4.15
C ILE A 198 -12.46 -1.16 -3.63
N GLN A 199 -11.72 -1.16 -2.56
CA GLN A 199 -11.11 0.05 -2.01
C GLN A 199 -9.72 0.24 -2.60
N ILE A 200 -9.48 1.39 -3.21
CA ILE A 200 -8.13 1.79 -3.62
C ILE A 200 -7.44 2.42 -2.43
N LEU A 201 -6.29 1.89 -2.06
CA LEU A 201 -5.52 2.37 -0.92
C LEU A 201 -4.02 2.29 -1.21
N ASN A 202 -3.22 2.96 -0.38
CA ASN A 202 -1.78 2.84 -0.49
C ASN A 202 -1.35 1.38 -0.29
N ASN A 203 -0.40 0.93 -1.14
CA ASN A 203 0.16 -0.41 -1.03
C ASN A 203 0.77 -0.63 0.36
N PRO A 204 0.19 -1.50 1.20
CA PRO A 204 0.69 -1.70 2.56
C PRO A 204 1.96 -2.58 2.61
N TYR A 205 2.32 -3.24 1.49
CA TYR A 205 3.41 -4.20 1.42
C TYR A 205 4.30 -4.02 0.18
N PRO A 206 4.80 -2.80 -0.13
CA PRO A 206 5.61 -2.59 -1.32
C PRO A 206 6.91 -3.41 -1.26
N ASN A 207 7.26 -4.06 -2.37
CA ASN A 207 8.47 -4.85 -2.52
C ASN A 207 8.94 -4.90 -3.99
N GLU A 208 9.94 -5.74 -4.31
CA GLU A 208 10.47 -5.86 -5.67
C GLU A 208 9.45 -6.42 -6.69
N ILE A 209 8.45 -7.20 -6.24
CA ILE A 209 7.40 -7.76 -7.10
C ILE A 209 6.30 -6.72 -7.34
N ASN A 210 5.96 -5.97 -6.31
CA ASN A 210 4.95 -4.91 -6.40
C ASN A 210 5.41 -3.67 -5.62
N ASN A 211 5.89 -2.68 -6.35
CA ASN A 211 6.33 -1.39 -5.82
C ASN A 211 5.33 -0.26 -6.14
N SER A 212 4.13 -0.60 -6.59
CA SER A 212 3.04 0.36 -6.83
C SER A 212 2.73 1.15 -5.57
N ILE A 213 2.35 2.41 -5.73
CA ILE A 213 1.93 3.27 -4.63
C ILE A 213 0.53 2.87 -4.15
N PHE A 214 -0.36 2.55 -5.09
CA PHE A 214 -1.75 2.17 -4.81
C PHE A 214 -2.02 0.74 -5.23
N VAL A 215 -2.99 0.12 -4.56
CA VAL A 215 -3.48 -1.23 -4.84
C VAL A 215 -4.98 -1.30 -4.57
N GLY A 216 -5.65 -2.27 -5.14
CA GLY A 216 -7.03 -2.60 -4.81
C GLY A 216 -7.11 -3.53 -3.59
N GLN A 217 -7.98 -3.24 -2.65
CA GLN A 217 -8.35 -4.17 -1.58
C GLN A 217 -9.68 -4.81 -1.92
N TYR A 218 -9.68 -6.12 -2.09
CA TYR A 218 -10.87 -6.96 -2.22
C TYR A 218 -11.14 -7.66 -0.89
N MET A 219 -12.40 -7.72 -0.49
CA MET A 219 -12.83 -8.37 0.74
C MET A 219 -13.86 -9.44 0.43
N ASP A 220 -13.54 -10.69 0.76
CA ASP A 220 -14.47 -11.83 0.78
C ASP A 220 -15.08 -11.93 2.17
N ASP A 221 -16.40 -11.85 2.28
CA ASP A 221 -17.10 -11.90 3.57
C ASP A 221 -17.29 -13.34 4.10
N GLY A 222 -16.91 -14.33 3.30
CA GLY A 222 -16.99 -15.75 3.65
C GLY A 222 -18.41 -16.28 3.74
N SER A 223 -19.43 -15.53 3.30
CA SER A 223 -20.84 -15.93 3.41
C SER A 223 -21.18 -17.06 2.46
N ASP A 224 -20.59 -17.04 1.27
CA ASP A 224 -20.69 -18.09 0.28
C ASP A 224 -19.34 -18.34 -0.42
N GLY A 225 -19.24 -19.38 -1.22
CA GLY A 225 -18.01 -19.71 -1.94
C GLY A 225 -18.00 -19.23 -3.39
N SER A 226 -18.84 -18.24 -3.70
CA SER A 226 -19.01 -17.71 -5.06
C SER A 226 -18.80 -16.20 -5.19
N ASP A 227 -18.26 -15.56 -4.14
CA ASP A 227 -17.90 -14.16 -4.18
C ASP A 227 -16.85 -13.89 -5.27
N GLU A 228 -17.09 -12.86 -6.08
CA GLU A 228 -16.34 -12.65 -7.30
C GLU A 228 -16.05 -11.17 -7.57
N LEU A 229 -14.88 -10.95 -8.19
CA LEU A 229 -14.57 -9.75 -8.91
C LEU A 229 -14.97 -9.94 -10.36
N THR A 230 -15.86 -9.10 -10.87
CA THR A 230 -16.37 -9.18 -12.26
C THR A 230 -15.91 -7.97 -13.07
N ILE A 231 -15.46 -8.24 -14.29
CA ILE A 231 -15.13 -7.24 -15.31
C ILE A 231 -15.96 -7.52 -16.55
N ASN A 232 -16.79 -6.54 -16.97
CA ASN A 232 -17.55 -6.61 -18.20
C ASN A 232 -16.80 -5.91 -19.33
N PHE A 233 -16.49 -6.64 -20.41
CA PHE A 233 -15.87 -6.07 -21.59
C PHE A 233 -16.93 -5.38 -22.49
N ASN A 234 -16.52 -4.35 -23.21
CA ASN A 234 -17.40 -3.62 -24.13
C ASN A 234 -17.71 -4.41 -25.42
N GLY A 235 -17.34 -5.67 -25.50
CA GLY A 235 -17.50 -6.61 -26.59
C GLY A 235 -16.61 -7.83 -26.40
N PRO A 236 -16.58 -8.77 -27.34
CA PRO A 236 -15.72 -9.94 -27.24
C PRO A 236 -14.25 -9.56 -27.11
N ILE A 237 -13.56 -10.18 -26.13
CA ILE A 237 -12.13 -9.95 -25.91
C ILE A 237 -11.32 -10.73 -26.96
N ASN A 238 -10.27 -10.09 -27.49
CA ASN A 238 -9.32 -10.72 -28.40
C ASN A 238 -8.09 -11.23 -27.64
N LEU A 239 -7.99 -12.53 -27.47
CA LEU A 239 -6.89 -13.22 -26.76
C LEU A 239 -5.79 -13.74 -27.71
N THR A 240 -5.83 -13.40 -29.00
CA THR A 240 -4.89 -13.98 -30.00
C THR A 240 -3.43 -13.65 -29.69
N GLU A 241 -3.17 -12.42 -29.26
CA GLU A 241 -1.82 -11.93 -28.97
C GLU A 241 -1.51 -11.95 -27.47
N ASN A 242 -2.51 -11.77 -26.64
CA ASN A 242 -2.37 -11.63 -25.18
C ASN A 242 -3.32 -12.59 -24.45
N PRO A 243 -3.07 -13.91 -24.50
CA PRO A 243 -3.97 -14.90 -23.90
C PRO A 243 -3.80 -15.08 -22.39
N GLN A 244 -2.77 -14.53 -21.77
CA GLN A 244 -2.49 -14.75 -20.35
C GLN A 244 -2.93 -13.58 -19.51
N LEU A 245 -3.90 -13.82 -18.61
CA LEU A 245 -4.23 -12.87 -17.55
C LEU A 245 -3.19 -12.98 -16.44
N HIS A 246 -2.56 -11.88 -16.13
CA HIS A 246 -1.70 -11.69 -14.98
C HIS A 246 -2.44 -10.86 -13.93
N ILE A 247 -2.24 -11.20 -12.68
CA ILE A 247 -2.72 -10.45 -11.52
C ILE A 247 -1.73 -10.63 -10.37
N LYS A 248 -1.30 -9.53 -9.78
CA LYS A 248 -0.55 -9.59 -8.52
C LYS A 248 -1.51 -9.68 -7.35
N ILE A 249 -1.24 -10.59 -6.42
CA ILE A 249 -2.06 -10.79 -5.21
C ILE A 249 -1.13 -10.88 -4.00
N HIS A 250 -1.49 -10.15 -2.96
CA HIS A 250 -0.95 -10.33 -1.61
C HIS A 250 -2.10 -10.75 -0.68
N SER A 251 -1.93 -11.83 0.05
CA SER A 251 -2.91 -12.33 1.02
C SER A 251 -2.22 -12.91 2.25
N SER A 252 -2.84 -12.78 3.41
CA SER A 252 -2.39 -13.43 4.65
C SER A 252 -2.85 -14.89 4.76
N ILE A 253 -3.74 -15.34 3.87
CA ILE A 253 -4.30 -16.70 3.88
C ILE A 253 -4.03 -17.46 2.60
N SER A 254 -3.91 -18.79 2.72
CA SER A 254 -3.89 -19.68 1.56
C SER A 254 -5.32 -20.00 1.14
N SER A 255 -5.64 -19.84 -0.15
CA SER A 255 -6.99 -20.08 -0.66
C SER A 255 -7.00 -20.56 -2.12
N PRO A 256 -8.07 -21.26 -2.56
CA PRO A 256 -8.32 -21.50 -3.97
C PRO A 256 -8.56 -20.17 -4.72
N LEU A 257 -8.03 -20.07 -5.92
CA LEU A 257 -8.18 -18.94 -6.81
C LEU A 257 -8.66 -19.44 -8.17
N LEU A 258 -9.73 -18.87 -8.72
CA LEU A 258 -10.28 -19.23 -10.02
C LEU A 258 -10.47 -17.99 -10.89
N ALA A 259 -10.02 -18.05 -12.13
CA ALA A 259 -10.39 -17.07 -13.15
C ALA A 259 -11.27 -17.75 -14.22
N ARG A 260 -12.37 -17.09 -14.59
CA ARG A 260 -13.33 -17.56 -15.57
C ARG A 260 -13.56 -16.50 -16.63
N LEU A 261 -13.48 -16.90 -17.91
CA LEU A 261 -13.99 -16.11 -19.02
C LEU A 261 -15.34 -16.68 -19.44
N GLU A 262 -16.35 -15.82 -19.59
CA GLU A 262 -17.71 -16.21 -19.96
C GLU A 262 -18.42 -15.13 -20.80
N GLY A 263 -19.68 -15.41 -21.19
CA GLY A 263 -20.49 -14.52 -22.02
C GLY A 263 -20.40 -14.81 -23.52
N GLY A 264 -19.55 -15.77 -23.91
CA GLY A 264 -19.49 -16.38 -25.23
C GLY A 264 -20.16 -17.76 -25.29
N GLU A 265 -19.91 -18.53 -26.37
CA GLU A 265 -20.53 -19.85 -26.54
C GLU A 265 -20.03 -20.88 -25.54
N SER A 266 -18.75 -20.81 -25.12
CA SER A 266 -18.10 -21.80 -24.24
C SER A 266 -17.26 -21.11 -23.18
N PRO A 267 -17.78 -20.98 -21.94
CA PRO A 267 -17.01 -20.48 -20.83
C PRO A 267 -15.77 -21.35 -20.57
N ILE A 268 -14.68 -20.71 -20.14
CA ILE A 268 -13.44 -21.39 -19.75
C ILE A 268 -13.02 -20.98 -18.35
N GLU A 269 -12.59 -21.96 -17.55
CA GLU A 269 -12.14 -21.76 -16.18
C GLU A 269 -10.69 -22.23 -16.02
N ILE A 270 -9.89 -21.40 -15.35
CA ILE A 270 -8.51 -21.74 -14.98
C ILE A 270 -8.38 -21.59 -13.48
N SER A 271 -8.00 -22.68 -12.82
CA SER A 271 -7.80 -22.73 -11.35
C SER A 271 -6.33 -22.51 -11.00
N ASN A 272 -6.12 -21.82 -9.88
CA ASN A 272 -4.83 -21.66 -9.23
C ASN A 272 -5.02 -21.78 -7.71
N ASN A 273 -3.95 -21.62 -6.92
CA ASN A 273 -4.02 -21.60 -5.46
C ASN A 273 -3.06 -20.55 -4.92
N ILE A 274 -3.53 -19.76 -3.98
CA ILE A 274 -2.69 -18.90 -3.15
C ILE A 274 -2.03 -19.81 -2.12
N THR A 275 -0.75 -20.05 -2.27
CA THR A 275 0.04 -20.93 -1.39
C THR A 275 1.13 -20.19 -0.62
N LEU A 276 1.59 -19.06 -1.16
CA LEU A 276 2.51 -18.15 -0.50
C LEU A 276 1.69 -17.02 0.14
N THR A 277 1.82 -16.88 1.45
CA THR A 277 1.09 -15.90 2.23
C THR A 277 2.03 -14.79 2.73
N ASN A 278 1.48 -13.59 2.92
CA ASN A 278 2.22 -12.39 3.34
C ASN A 278 3.34 -11.97 2.36
N GLU A 279 3.17 -12.29 1.09
CA GLU A 279 4.05 -11.88 -0.01
C GLU A 279 3.22 -11.56 -1.25
N TRP A 280 3.71 -10.62 -2.06
CA TRP A 280 3.17 -10.41 -3.39
C TRP A 280 3.56 -11.56 -4.31
N VAL A 281 2.58 -12.09 -5.03
CA VAL A 281 2.78 -13.14 -6.03
C VAL A 281 2.04 -12.76 -7.32
N ASN A 282 2.71 -12.89 -8.46
CA ASN A 282 2.06 -12.73 -9.76
C ASN A 282 1.43 -14.07 -10.18
N TYR A 283 0.11 -14.11 -10.21
CA TYR A 283 -0.65 -15.26 -10.69
C TYR A 283 -0.97 -15.12 -12.18
N VAL A 284 -0.82 -16.23 -12.90
CA VAL A 284 -1.02 -16.28 -14.35
C VAL A 284 -2.11 -17.29 -14.68
N PHE A 285 -3.08 -16.86 -15.48
CA PHE A 285 -4.16 -17.70 -16.00
C PHE A 285 -4.08 -17.73 -17.52
N ASP A 286 -3.76 -18.90 -18.09
CA ASP A 286 -3.56 -19.07 -19.52
C ASP A 286 -4.86 -19.44 -20.24
N PHE A 287 -5.42 -18.47 -20.94
CA PHE A 287 -6.63 -18.58 -21.73
C PHE A 287 -6.38 -18.85 -23.23
N SER A 288 -5.19 -19.32 -23.60
CA SER A 288 -4.82 -19.58 -25.00
C SER A 288 -5.75 -20.57 -25.73
N LEU A 289 -6.50 -21.38 -24.97
CA LEU A 289 -7.50 -22.31 -25.50
C LEU A 289 -8.92 -21.72 -25.56
N SER A 290 -9.13 -20.47 -25.11
CA SER A 290 -10.42 -19.82 -25.16
C SER A 290 -10.77 -19.36 -26.56
N ALA A 291 -12.05 -19.39 -26.91
CA ALA A 291 -12.55 -18.67 -28.06
C ALA A 291 -12.52 -17.15 -27.84
N ASN A 292 -12.30 -16.38 -28.90
CA ASN A 292 -12.28 -14.91 -28.83
C ASN A 292 -13.72 -14.34 -28.87
N ASP A 293 -14.63 -14.90 -28.11
CA ASP A 293 -16.05 -14.52 -28.06
C ASP A 293 -16.52 -14.17 -26.63
N GLN A 294 -15.64 -14.28 -25.64
CA GLN A 294 -15.97 -14.02 -24.26
C GLN A 294 -16.11 -12.52 -24.01
N THR A 295 -17.11 -12.15 -23.20
CA THR A 295 -17.45 -10.75 -22.92
C THR A 295 -17.35 -10.39 -21.44
N GLN A 296 -16.97 -11.34 -20.58
CA GLN A 296 -16.87 -11.14 -19.15
C GLN A 296 -15.70 -11.96 -18.57
N LEU A 297 -14.96 -11.34 -17.65
CA LEU A 297 -14.00 -12.00 -16.78
C LEU A 297 -14.53 -12.00 -15.36
N LYS A 298 -14.44 -13.14 -14.69
CA LYS A 298 -14.70 -13.30 -13.26
C LYS A 298 -13.48 -13.87 -12.56
N ILE A 299 -13.14 -13.31 -11.40
CA ILE A 299 -12.08 -13.80 -10.54
C ILE A 299 -12.69 -14.10 -9.18
N PHE A 300 -12.57 -15.37 -8.75
CA PHE A 300 -13.08 -15.85 -7.47
C PHE A 300 -11.90 -16.04 -6.53
N PHE A 301 -11.94 -15.33 -5.43
CA PHE A 301 -11.05 -15.53 -4.32
C PHE A 301 -11.73 -16.51 -3.35
N ASN A 302 -10.95 -17.46 -2.79
CA ASN A 302 -11.50 -18.46 -1.87
C ASN A 302 -12.61 -19.37 -2.47
N TYR A 303 -12.51 -19.68 -3.76
CA TYR A 303 -13.54 -20.38 -4.54
C TYR A 303 -14.02 -21.69 -3.89
N ASN A 304 -15.35 -21.84 -3.75
CA ASN A 304 -16.02 -22.98 -3.09
C ASN A 304 -15.64 -23.20 -1.61
N VAL A 305 -15.10 -22.22 -0.93
CA VAL A 305 -14.84 -22.27 0.51
C VAL A 305 -15.77 -21.30 1.22
N THR A 306 -16.42 -21.77 2.26
CA THR A 306 -17.23 -20.97 3.15
C THR A 306 -16.61 -21.06 4.55
N ASN A 307 -16.10 -19.96 5.08
CA ASN A 307 -15.44 -19.90 6.39
C ASN A 307 -16.25 -19.13 7.43
N GLY A 308 -17.51 -18.89 7.14
CA GLY A 308 -18.46 -18.28 8.06
C GLY A 308 -18.45 -16.75 7.98
N THR A 309 -18.28 -16.07 9.11
CA THR A 309 -18.39 -14.61 9.22
C THR A 309 -17.03 -13.92 9.25
N GLN A 310 -15.99 -14.55 8.76
CA GLN A 310 -14.65 -13.96 8.74
C GLN A 310 -14.39 -13.32 7.38
N ASN A 311 -14.04 -12.04 7.38
CA ASN A 311 -13.63 -11.34 6.19
C ASN A 311 -12.18 -11.71 5.83
N ASP A 312 -11.99 -12.22 4.63
CA ASP A 312 -10.68 -12.50 4.07
C ASP A 312 -10.26 -11.34 3.15
N ILE A 313 -9.07 -10.79 3.39
CA ILE A 313 -8.59 -9.61 2.66
C ILE A 313 -7.54 -10.03 1.64
N TYR A 314 -7.73 -9.56 0.41
CA TYR A 314 -6.81 -9.71 -0.70
C TYR A 314 -6.43 -8.33 -1.23
N TYR A 315 -5.13 -8.04 -1.29
CA TYR A 315 -4.64 -6.89 -2.02
C TYR A 315 -4.31 -7.34 -3.43
N ILE A 316 -4.81 -6.62 -4.42
CA ILE A 316 -4.68 -6.97 -5.83
C ILE A 316 -4.10 -5.81 -6.61
N ASP A 317 -3.35 -6.15 -7.66
CA ASP A 317 -2.71 -5.15 -8.52
C ASP A 317 -2.40 -5.71 -9.90
N ASP A 318 -2.12 -4.82 -10.86
CA ASP A 318 -1.66 -5.15 -12.21
C ASP A 318 -2.51 -6.24 -12.90
N LEU A 319 -3.82 -6.01 -13.00
CA LEU A 319 -4.68 -6.87 -13.81
C LEU A 319 -4.43 -6.57 -15.29
N VAL A 320 -3.73 -7.47 -15.98
CA VAL A 320 -3.30 -7.24 -17.37
C VAL A 320 -3.31 -8.52 -18.20
N PHE A 321 -3.75 -8.42 -19.45
CA PHE A 321 -3.56 -9.50 -20.42
C PHE A 321 -2.20 -9.36 -21.11
N MET A 322 -1.42 -10.43 -21.13
CA MET A 322 -0.05 -10.46 -21.65
C MET A 322 0.15 -11.58 -22.69
N PRO A 323 1.16 -11.47 -23.56
CA PRO A 323 1.56 -12.55 -24.45
C PRO A 323 1.98 -13.78 -23.67
N ALA A 324 1.71 -14.96 -24.20
CA ALA A 324 2.34 -16.17 -23.68
C ALA A 324 3.86 -16.12 -23.88
N PRO A 325 4.67 -16.64 -22.94
CA PRO A 325 6.11 -16.72 -23.12
C PRO A 325 6.42 -17.55 -24.36
N CYS A 326 7.41 -17.10 -25.14
CA CYS A 326 7.87 -17.84 -26.31
C CYS A 326 8.53 -19.13 -25.84
N ASP A 327 8.07 -20.31 -26.25
CA ASP A 327 8.76 -21.57 -26.06
C ASP A 327 10.10 -21.52 -26.81
N GLU A 328 11.23 -21.47 -26.11
CA GLU A 328 12.56 -21.63 -26.76
C GLU A 328 12.75 -23.06 -27.25
N PRO A 329 13.42 -23.31 -28.38
CA PRO A 329 14.11 -22.41 -29.30
C PRO A 329 13.70 -22.56 -30.77
N ILE A 330 12.91 -21.73 -31.34
CA ILE A 330 12.92 -21.51 -32.79
C ILE A 330 13.09 -20.01 -33.03
N ILE A 331 14.30 -19.66 -33.44
CA ILE A 331 14.70 -18.37 -33.95
C ILE A 331 13.77 -18.01 -35.11
N GLU A 332 12.84 -17.07 -34.88
CA GLU A 332 12.33 -16.09 -35.83
C GLU A 332 10.94 -15.60 -35.34
N ASN A 333 10.90 -14.32 -34.97
CA ASN A 333 9.71 -13.50 -34.72
C ASN A 333 8.99 -13.56 -33.36
N CYS A 334 9.75 -13.45 -32.24
CA CYS A 334 9.24 -12.77 -31.06
C CYS A 334 9.80 -11.34 -31.07
N SER A 335 9.02 -10.38 -31.55
CA SER A 335 9.33 -8.94 -31.53
C SER A 335 8.41 -8.22 -30.58
#